data_22cbad67c3529a1ed0342c8c7212d655
#
_entry.id   22cbad67c3529a1ed0342c8c7212d655
#
_cell.length_a   1.000
_cell.length_b   1.000
_cell.length_c   1.000
_cell.angle_alpha   90.00
_cell.angle_beta   90.00
_cell.angle_gamma   90.00
#
_symmetry.space_group_name_H-M   'P 1'
#
loop_
_entity.id
_entity.type
_entity.pdbx_description
1 polymer ?
#
loop_
_entity_poly.entity_id
_entity_poly.type
_entity_poly.pdbx_seq_one_letter_code
_entity_poly.pdbx_strand_id
1 'polypeptide(L)'
;MAPEGTLITKVARTTTGLGLVAALCVVPGQAVADPVAPPAAPAVPAKVLDLVLDGRSFSLRDAFAILRGRPVSARLTPQAREIMARTRAGALAALPGQRVYGWNQALGPLKDRPLTPEQAEQFQRNVLRSHAAGVGDPLPDHVVRLALILKANQMARGKVGVRPEVPQRLLDLVNAGVVPRMPQIGSLGTGDLQPQAAAGLAAIGENAPVRFMGQEGPASELLPRAGLPRDFTLQAGEALPIVSGSTVLAATLMHAVDRATVLADQAEAAFALFMEATRAERGSLDARTHAERHIPEENAVSARLRAMVAGSRWMTDEGRRKLDPANYEPRIQDSVAVRAAPHILAGLRHEIADARRTLVREANSSNSNPLIFRREQGEGYEFVMGGNWDGSMMGHVADSLNAEITDVGVLSQELSGRLLSPRWSYGLPANLAGGSVGLNSGMVQVQTVAAALIPEMQARATPAGTLSRPVKDGQEDHNTMAMASARDLHENLDRLETVLAVQYLMAAQGIDLIAGRMAPLPLAAATRALHAELRRYVTPLGDDRYMTPDLERVIRLVRERRLTRPADAV
;
A
#
# COMPACT_ATOMS: atom_id res chain seq x y z
N MET A 1 -45.77 -32.41 -31.74
CA MET A 1 -46.65 -33.34 -31.01
C MET A 1 -46.42 -33.07 -29.53
N ALA A 2 -47.26 -32.31 -28.89
CA ALA A 2 -47.51 -32.30 -27.45
C ALA A 2 -48.49 -33.44 -27.14
N PRO A 3 -48.87 -33.84 -25.91
CA PRO A 3 -49.11 -32.94 -24.75
C PRO A 3 -48.74 -33.49 -23.36
N GLU A 4 -48.71 -32.58 -22.41
CA GLU A 4 -49.53 -32.48 -21.17
C GLU A 4 -49.42 -33.51 -20.03
N GLY A 5 -49.38 -32.96 -18.82
CA GLY A 5 -49.85 -33.66 -17.62
C GLY A 5 -49.41 -33.03 -16.26
N THR A 6 -50.11 -31.96 -15.88
CA THR A 6 -50.18 -31.37 -14.54
C THR A 6 -50.78 -32.34 -13.50
N LEU A 7 -50.28 -32.40 -12.27
CA LEU A 7 -51.13 -32.66 -11.08
C LEU A 7 -50.59 -32.02 -9.79
N ILE A 8 -51.35 -31.06 -9.32
CA ILE A 8 -51.32 -30.45 -7.99
C ILE A 8 -52.08 -31.34 -7.03
N THR A 9 -51.57 -31.60 -5.85
CA THR A 9 -52.39 -32.02 -4.72
C THR A 9 -52.00 -31.30 -3.41
N LYS A 10 -52.91 -30.43 -2.99
CA LYS A 10 -52.99 -29.86 -1.63
C LYS A 10 -53.54 -30.95 -0.70
N VAL A 11 -53.01 -31.09 0.53
CA VAL A 11 -53.78 -31.56 1.69
C VAL A 11 -53.41 -30.72 2.92
N ALA A 12 -54.48 -30.44 3.66
CA ALA A 12 -54.60 -29.43 4.69
C ALA A 12 -54.20 -29.91 6.12
N ARG A 13 -54.12 -28.92 6.97
CA ARG A 13 -53.94 -28.90 8.43
C ARG A 13 -54.77 -29.88 9.22
N THR A 14 -54.21 -30.36 10.33
CA THR A 14 -54.94 -30.42 11.63
C THR A 14 -53.97 -30.29 12.81
N THR A 15 -54.35 -29.43 13.73
CA THR A 15 -53.78 -29.07 15.04
C THR A 15 -54.19 -30.02 16.14
N THR A 16 -53.30 -30.23 17.12
CA THR A 16 -53.53 -30.35 18.60
C THR A 16 -52.24 -30.87 19.21
N GLY A 17 -51.54 -30.26 20.03
CA GLY A 17 -51.60 -29.58 21.27
C GLY A 17 -51.24 -30.54 22.43
N LEU A 18 -50.04 -30.31 23.05
CA LEU A 18 -49.87 -30.37 24.51
C LEU A 18 -48.41 -30.00 24.85
N GLY A 19 -48.29 -29.00 25.68
CA GLY A 19 -46.99 -28.46 26.08
C GLY A 19 -46.30 -29.29 27.16
N LEU A 20 -44.98 -29.28 27.12
CA LEU A 20 -44.13 -29.51 28.28
C LEU A 20 -43.09 -28.40 28.33
N VAL A 21 -43.28 -27.49 29.26
CA VAL A 21 -42.31 -26.40 29.56
C VAL A 21 -41.19 -27.04 30.39
N ALA A 22 -40.06 -27.32 29.77
CA ALA A 22 -38.80 -27.56 30.46
C ALA A 22 -38.09 -26.23 30.68
N ALA A 23 -38.09 -25.74 31.91
CA ALA A 23 -37.29 -24.56 32.29
C ALA A 23 -35.79 -24.92 32.22
N LEU A 24 -35.12 -24.48 31.16
CA LEU A 24 -33.67 -24.47 31.14
C LEU A 24 -33.19 -23.25 31.96
N CYS A 25 -32.58 -23.55 33.12
CA CYS A 25 -31.78 -22.57 33.86
C CYS A 25 -30.60 -22.16 33.00
N VAL A 26 -30.67 -20.98 32.38
CA VAL A 26 -29.52 -20.32 31.78
C VAL A 26 -28.67 -19.77 32.92
N VAL A 27 -27.54 -20.43 33.19
CA VAL A 27 -26.48 -19.86 34.00
C VAL A 27 -25.85 -18.73 33.17
N PRO A 28 -25.82 -17.47 33.63
CA PRO A 28 -25.16 -16.43 32.90
C PRO A 28 -23.65 -16.72 32.88
N GLY A 29 -23.13 -17.09 31.71
CA GLY A 29 -21.70 -17.17 31.49
C GLY A 29 -21.07 -15.80 31.81
N GLN A 30 -20.11 -15.80 32.72
CA GLN A 30 -19.28 -14.61 32.98
C GLN A 30 -18.61 -14.24 31.68
N ALA A 31 -18.98 -13.07 31.13
CA ALA A 31 -18.24 -12.41 30.06
C ALA A 31 -16.83 -12.15 30.61
N VAL A 32 -15.84 -12.84 30.07
CA VAL A 32 -14.43 -12.49 30.28
C VAL A 32 -14.26 -11.11 29.69
N ALA A 33 -14.08 -10.11 30.56
CA ALA A 33 -13.80 -8.75 30.12
C ALA A 33 -12.53 -8.78 29.27
N ASP A 34 -12.62 -8.23 28.06
CA ASP A 34 -11.44 -7.99 27.22
C ASP A 34 -10.39 -7.22 28.04
N PRO A 35 -9.11 -7.62 27.99
CA PRO A 35 -8.07 -6.84 28.62
C PRO A 35 -8.07 -5.45 27.99
N VAL A 36 -8.47 -4.45 28.80
CA VAL A 36 -8.47 -3.05 28.42
C VAL A 36 -7.05 -2.69 27.98
N ALA A 37 -6.89 -2.36 26.69
CA ALA A 37 -5.62 -1.85 26.20
C ALA A 37 -5.18 -0.67 27.09
N PRO A 38 -3.91 -0.60 27.51
CA PRO A 38 -3.44 0.53 28.29
C PRO A 38 -3.72 1.82 27.50
N PRO A 39 -4.16 2.91 28.18
CA PRO A 39 -4.43 4.17 27.50
C PRO A 39 -3.19 4.60 26.73
N ALA A 40 -3.37 4.94 25.47
CA ALA A 40 -2.30 5.48 24.64
C ALA A 40 -1.72 6.71 25.36
N ALA A 41 -0.41 6.74 25.54
CA ALA A 41 0.27 7.91 26.06
C ALA A 41 -0.14 9.14 25.23
N PRO A 42 -0.35 10.33 25.84
CA PRO A 42 -0.73 11.52 25.12
C PRO A 42 0.29 11.78 24.01
N ALA A 43 -0.17 11.75 22.76
CA ALA A 43 0.67 11.95 21.61
C ALA A 43 1.27 13.37 21.70
N VAL A 44 2.58 13.48 21.80
CA VAL A 44 3.28 14.75 21.60
C VAL A 44 2.87 15.27 20.23
N PRO A 45 2.36 16.51 20.10
CA PRO A 45 1.92 17.02 18.82
C PRO A 45 3.06 16.91 17.79
N ALA A 46 2.83 16.15 16.74
CA ALA A 46 3.84 15.91 15.72
C ALA A 46 4.26 17.27 15.11
N LYS A 47 5.56 17.55 15.11
CA LYS A 47 6.09 18.79 14.51
C LYS A 47 5.63 18.91 13.06
N VAL A 48 5.03 20.05 12.70
CA VAL A 48 4.58 20.34 11.34
C VAL A 48 5.74 20.20 10.36
N LEU A 49 5.52 19.51 9.26
CA LEU A 49 6.46 19.40 8.15
C LEU A 49 6.36 20.67 7.30
N ASP A 50 7.38 21.51 7.30
CA ASP A 50 7.46 22.70 6.44
C ASP A 50 8.06 22.30 5.09
N LEU A 51 7.24 22.33 4.03
CA LEU A 51 7.62 21.95 2.67
C LEU A 51 7.74 23.19 1.79
N VAL A 52 8.92 23.38 1.20
CA VAL A 52 9.19 24.47 0.26
C VAL A 52 9.47 23.85 -1.11
N LEU A 53 8.50 23.95 -2.01
CA LEU A 53 8.50 23.27 -3.29
C LEU A 53 9.20 24.09 -4.37
N ASP A 54 10.22 23.51 -4.99
CA ASP A 54 11.02 24.08 -6.07
C ASP A 54 10.86 23.33 -7.41
N GLY A 55 10.08 22.23 -7.39
CA GLY A 55 9.87 21.34 -8.52
C GLY A 55 11.01 20.33 -8.75
N ARG A 56 12.02 20.23 -7.87
CA ARG A 56 13.26 19.46 -8.12
C ARG A 56 13.76 18.64 -6.96
N SER A 57 13.46 19.05 -5.73
CA SER A 57 14.10 18.51 -4.53
C SER A 57 13.15 17.76 -3.59
N PHE A 58 11.96 17.39 -4.03
CA PHE A 58 11.00 16.63 -3.22
C PHE A 58 11.56 15.23 -2.88
N SER A 59 11.49 14.85 -1.61
CA SER A 59 12.10 13.61 -1.11
C SER A 59 11.06 12.56 -0.70
N LEU A 60 11.43 11.27 -0.79
CA LEU A 60 10.61 10.18 -0.24
C LEU A 60 10.46 10.25 1.27
N ARG A 61 11.45 10.81 1.99
CA ARG A 61 11.32 11.02 3.43
C ARG A 61 10.13 11.92 3.76
N ASP A 62 9.95 12.98 2.98
CA ASP A 62 8.83 13.90 3.15
C ASP A 62 7.51 13.25 2.73
N ALA A 63 7.50 12.50 1.61
CA ALA A 63 6.35 11.71 1.19
C ALA A 63 5.89 10.74 2.28
N PHE A 64 6.80 9.95 2.84
CA PHE A 64 6.47 8.99 3.89
C PHE A 64 6.01 9.66 5.19
N ALA A 65 6.55 10.84 5.52
CA ALA A 65 6.07 11.61 6.66
C ALA A 65 4.61 12.06 6.48
N ILE A 66 4.25 12.51 5.27
CA ILE A 66 2.87 12.89 4.90
C ILE A 66 1.95 11.67 4.98
N LEU A 67 2.36 10.56 4.37
CA LEU A 67 1.59 9.31 4.34
C LEU A 67 1.35 8.73 5.74
N ARG A 68 2.25 8.99 6.70
CA ARG A 68 2.13 8.61 8.11
C ARG A 68 1.36 9.63 8.96
N GLY A 69 0.69 10.58 8.31
CA GLY A 69 -0.21 11.53 8.98
C GLY A 69 0.44 12.75 9.60
N ARG A 70 1.73 13.03 9.29
CA ARG A 70 2.39 14.23 9.78
C ARG A 70 1.69 15.48 9.23
N PRO A 71 1.33 16.48 10.08
CA PRO A 71 0.80 17.75 9.62
C PRO A 71 1.78 18.46 8.69
N VAL A 72 1.27 19.12 7.66
CA VAL A 72 2.08 19.75 6.60
C VAL A 72 1.71 21.21 6.46
N SER A 73 2.72 22.06 6.26
CA SER A 73 2.62 23.41 5.71
C SER A 73 3.45 23.46 4.42
N ALA A 74 2.81 23.68 3.30
CA ALA A 74 3.46 23.60 1.99
C ALA A 74 3.33 24.93 1.23
N ARG A 75 4.43 25.38 0.58
CA ARG A 75 4.48 26.59 -0.22
C ARG A 75 5.47 26.46 -1.38
N LEU A 76 5.31 27.27 -2.39
CA LEU A 76 6.26 27.40 -3.49
C LEU A 76 7.45 28.30 -3.09
N THR A 77 8.65 28.00 -3.62
CA THR A 77 9.77 28.94 -3.54
C THR A 77 9.49 30.23 -4.36
N PRO A 78 10.07 31.38 -3.97
CA PRO A 78 10.00 32.59 -4.81
C PRO A 78 10.51 32.37 -6.23
N GLN A 79 11.59 31.59 -6.38
CA GLN A 79 12.18 31.26 -7.68
C GLN A 79 11.25 30.43 -8.56
N ALA A 80 10.54 29.44 -7.97
CA ALA A 80 9.54 28.64 -8.70
C ALA A 80 8.40 29.55 -9.22
N ARG A 81 7.89 30.46 -8.36
CA ARG A 81 6.86 31.44 -8.75
C ARG A 81 7.32 32.32 -9.91
N GLU A 82 8.55 32.82 -9.85
CA GLU A 82 9.12 33.66 -10.91
C GLU A 82 9.27 32.88 -12.24
N ILE A 83 9.81 31.65 -12.19
CA ILE A 83 9.97 30.80 -13.38
C ILE A 83 8.58 30.52 -14.00
N MET A 84 7.58 30.17 -13.18
CA MET A 84 6.22 29.92 -13.64
C MET A 84 5.61 31.15 -14.30
N ALA A 85 5.67 32.32 -13.65
CA ALA A 85 5.16 33.58 -14.20
C ALA A 85 5.82 33.95 -15.51
N ARG A 86 7.14 33.82 -15.61
CA ARG A 86 7.90 34.07 -16.82
C ARG A 86 7.54 33.12 -17.96
N THR A 87 7.40 31.80 -17.66
CA THR A 87 6.98 30.81 -18.66
C THR A 87 5.55 31.10 -19.13
N ARG A 88 4.65 31.47 -18.21
CA ARG A 88 3.26 31.83 -18.54
C ARG A 88 3.22 33.02 -19.49
N ALA A 89 3.92 34.09 -19.17
CA ALA A 89 4.00 35.28 -20.02
C ALA A 89 4.54 34.93 -21.41
N GLY A 90 5.63 34.16 -21.47
CA GLY A 90 6.22 33.71 -22.73
C GLY A 90 5.30 32.79 -23.55
N ALA A 91 4.55 31.92 -22.90
CA ALA A 91 3.55 31.06 -23.54
C ALA A 91 2.41 31.88 -24.17
N LEU A 92 1.87 32.84 -23.43
CA LEU A 92 0.83 33.73 -23.93
C LEU A 92 1.30 34.57 -25.12
N ALA A 93 2.54 35.06 -25.10
CA ALA A 93 3.14 35.78 -26.21
C ALA A 93 3.37 34.90 -27.45
N ALA A 94 3.65 33.60 -27.24
CA ALA A 94 3.89 32.65 -28.32
C ALA A 94 2.62 32.03 -28.90
N LEU A 95 1.47 32.11 -28.20
CA LEU A 95 0.21 31.44 -28.57
C LEU A 95 -0.42 31.95 -29.87
N PRO A 96 -0.39 33.28 -30.22
CA PRO A 96 -1.02 33.76 -31.45
C PRO A 96 -0.46 33.06 -32.69
N GLY A 97 -1.34 32.65 -33.60
CA GLY A 97 -0.98 31.95 -34.84
C GLY A 97 -0.60 30.47 -34.67
N GLN A 98 -0.55 29.94 -33.46
CA GLN A 98 -0.31 28.52 -33.20
C GLN A 98 -1.61 27.79 -32.81
N ARG A 99 -1.69 26.48 -33.11
CA ARG A 99 -2.73 25.58 -32.67
C ARG A 99 -2.20 24.77 -31.47
N VAL A 100 -2.66 25.09 -30.26
CA VAL A 100 -2.11 24.51 -29.04
C VAL A 100 -3.19 23.74 -28.27
N TYR A 101 -2.95 22.46 -28.09
CA TYR A 101 -3.80 21.52 -27.38
C TYR A 101 -4.14 21.99 -25.97
N GLY A 102 -5.44 22.07 -25.64
CA GLY A 102 -5.93 22.48 -24.32
C GLY A 102 -5.82 23.99 -24.03
N TRP A 103 -5.27 24.80 -24.95
CA TRP A 103 -5.17 26.25 -24.85
C TRP A 103 -6.17 26.96 -25.77
N ASN A 104 -5.99 26.84 -27.07
CA ASN A 104 -6.90 27.37 -28.10
C ASN A 104 -7.42 26.27 -29.04
N GLN A 105 -7.15 25.01 -28.72
CA GLN A 105 -7.74 23.83 -29.32
C GLN A 105 -8.38 22.96 -28.25
N ALA A 106 -9.43 22.20 -28.62
CA ALA A 106 -10.09 21.25 -27.72
C ALA A 106 -9.19 20.03 -27.40
N LEU A 107 -9.75 19.00 -26.75
CA LEU A 107 -9.01 17.86 -26.23
C LEU A 107 -9.47 16.53 -26.86
N GLY A 108 -8.61 15.51 -26.76
CA GLY A 108 -8.88 14.16 -27.20
C GLY A 108 -9.23 14.07 -28.68
N PRO A 109 -10.26 13.31 -29.09
CA PRO A 109 -10.70 13.22 -30.50
C PRO A 109 -11.11 14.57 -31.10
N LEU A 110 -11.44 15.55 -30.27
CA LEU A 110 -11.84 16.90 -30.69
C LEU A 110 -10.68 17.88 -30.84
N LYS A 111 -9.42 17.44 -30.73
CA LYS A 111 -8.21 18.27 -30.70
C LYS A 111 -8.07 19.28 -31.84
N ASP A 112 -8.74 19.02 -32.98
CA ASP A 112 -8.70 19.89 -34.15
C ASP A 112 -9.79 20.97 -34.17
N ARG A 113 -10.64 21.04 -33.13
CA ARG A 113 -11.66 22.07 -32.98
C ARG A 113 -11.07 23.30 -32.30
N PRO A 114 -11.05 24.47 -32.97
CA PRO A 114 -10.56 25.70 -32.37
C PRO A 114 -11.53 26.24 -31.32
N LEU A 115 -10.98 26.93 -30.33
CA LEU A 115 -11.70 27.66 -29.28
C LEU A 115 -11.49 29.15 -29.48
N THR A 116 -12.54 29.94 -29.32
CA THR A 116 -12.39 31.40 -29.31
C THR A 116 -11.89 31.87 -27.95
N PRO A 117 -11.30 33.09 -27.85
CA PRO A 117 -10.86 33.65 -26.58
C PRO A 117 -11.98 33.73 -25.53
N GLU A 118 -13.23 34.03 -25.96
CA GLU A 118 -14.41 34.13 -25.10
C GLU A 118 -14.83 32.76 -24.52
N GLN A 119 -14.53 31.68 -25.24
CA GLN A 119 -14.80 30.30 -24.81
C GLN A 119 -13.73 29.75 -23.85
N ALA A 120 -12.58 30.40 -23.80
CA ALA A 120 -11.38 29.83 -23.15
C ALA A 120 -11.60 29.53 -21.66
N GLU A 121 -12.21 30.44 -20.89
CA GLU A 121 -12.48 30.23 -19.47
C GLU A 121 -13.53 29.13 -19.23
N GLN A 122 -14.65 29.21 -19.96
CA GLN A 122 -15.71 28.18 -19.85
C GLN A 122 -15.19 26.80 -20.23
N PHE A 123 -14.30 26.72 -21.22
CA PHE A 123 -13.67 25.48 -21.62
C PHE A 123 -12.84 24.86 -20.50
N GLN A 124 -12.03 25.64 -19.75
CA GLN A 124 -11.27 25.12 -18.62
C GLN A 124 -12.17 24.48 -17.57
N ARG A 125 -13.29 25.12 -17.24
CA ARG A 125 -14.30 24.60 -16.31
C ARG A 125 -14.94 23.32 -16.86
N ASN A 126 -15.28 23.29 -18.13
CA ASN A 126 -15.89 22.12 -18.78
C ASN A 126 -14.92 20.94 -18.87
N VAL A 127 -13.62 21.18 -19.02
CA VAL A 127 -12.59 20.12 -18.95
C VAL A 127 -12.66 19.42 -17.59
N LEU A 128 -12.65 20.15 -16.49
CA LEU A 128 -12.76 19.56 -15.16
C LEU A 128 -14.06 18.78 -14.97
N ARG A 129 -15.20 19.35 -15.39
CA ARG A 129 -16.52 18.70 -15.29
C ARG A 129 -16.60 17.41 -16.07
N SER A 130 -16.17 17.42 -17.33
CA SER A 130 -16.26 16.26 -18.21
C SER A 130 -15.30 15.13 -17.83
N HIS A 131 -14.17 15.46 -17.20
CA HIS A 131 -13.17 14.48 -16.79
C HIS A 131 -13.40 13.94 -15.37
N ALA A 132 -14.20 14.60 -14.53
CA ALA A 132 -14.54 14.13 -13.18
C ALA A 132 -15.59 13.01 -13.22
N ALA A 133 -15.30 11.93 -13.93
CA ALA A 133 -16.20 10.80 -14.19
C ALA A 133 -15.71 9.48 -13.52
N GLY A 134 -14.83 9.58 -12.54
CA GLY A 134 -14.34 8.41 -11.79
C GLY A 134 -15.36 7.90 -10.80
N VAL A 135 -15.21 6.62 -10.40
CA VAL A 135 -16.10 5.91 -9.46
C VAL A 135 -15.33 5.10 -8.43
N GLY A 136 -16.04 4.42 -7.55
CA GLY A 136 -15.48 3.60 -6.47
C GLY A 136 -15.17 4.40 -5.21
N ASP A 137 -14.64 3.71 -4.21
CA ASP A 137 -14.25 4.34 -2.95
C ASP A 137 -13.21 5.44 -3.18
N PRO A 138 -13.28 6.52 -2.40
CA PRO A 138 -12.26 7.55 -2.51
C PRO A 138 -10.90 7.06 -2.00
N LEU A 139 -9.84 7.58 -2.60
CA LEU A 139 -8.47 7.36 -2.13
C LEU A 139 -8.31 7.83 -0.67
N PRO A 140 -7.43 7.19 0.10
CA PRO A 140 -7.12 7.62 1.47
C PRO A 140 -6.65 9.07 1.53
N ASP A 141 -7.09 9.81 2.56
CA ASP A 141 -6.82 11.25 2.71
C ASP A 141 -5.33 11.62 2.63
N HIS A 142 -4.47 10.78 3.20
CA HIS A 142 -3.02 11.02 3.16
C HIS A 142 -2.42 10.84 1.76
N VAL A 143 -2.98 9.93 0.94
CA VAL A 143 -2.60 9.75 -0.47
C VAL A 143 -3.06 10.96 -1.29
N VAL A 144 -4.29 11.44 -1.08
CA VAL A 144 -4.82 12.64 -1.74
C VAL A 144 -3.97 13.87 -1.43
N ARG A 145 -3.63 14.10 -0.15
CA ARG A 145 -2.73 15.19 0.25
C ARG A 145 -1.40 15.14 -0.47
N LEU A 146 -0.79 13.95 -0.50
CA LEU A 146 0.49 13.76 -1.21
C LEU A 146 0.32 14.02 -2.71
N ALA A 147 -0.74 13.53 -3.36
CA ALA A 147 -1.00 13.74 -4.78
C ALA A 147 -1.12 15.23 -5.13
N LEU A 148 -1.81 16.03 -4.30
CA LEU A 148 -1.91 17.49 -4.49
C LEU A 148 -0.56 18.20 -4.34
N ILE A 149 0.25 17.79 -3.36
CA ILE A 149 1.61 18.31 -3.15
C ILE A 149 2.51 17.98 -4.35
N LEU A 150 2.48 16.73 -4.82
CA LEU A 150 3.24 16.29 -5.99
C LEU A 150 2.81 17.06 -7.24
N LYS A 151 1.50 17.29 -7.43
CA LYS A 151 0.96 18.08 -8.54
C LYS A 151 1.49 19.52 -8.49
N ALA A 152 1.45 20.14 -7.32
CA ALA A 152 2.01 21.49 -7.14
C ALA A 152 3.52 21.53 -7.39
N ASN A 153 4.27 20.51 -6.93
CA ASN A 153 5.71 20.42 -7.16
C ASN A 153 6.06 20.27 -8.64
N GLN A 154 5.31 19.48 -9.41
CA GLN A 154 5.50 19.34 -10.85
C GLN A 154 5.23 20.65 -11.59
N MET A 155 4.16 21.39 -11.22
CA MET A 155 3.88 22.71 -11.78
C MET A 155 4.97 23.73 -11.43
N ALA A 156 5.57 23.63 -10.23
CA ALA A 156 6.65 24.50 -9.77
C ALA A 156 7.90 24.48 -10.67
N ARG A 157 8.08 23.43 -11.48
CA ARG A 157 9.13 23.39 -12.52
C ARG A 157 8.96 24.44 -13.61
N GLY A 158 7.79 25.07 -13.72
CA GLY A 158 7.50 26.13 -14.67
C GLY A 158 7.49 25.67 -16.13
N LYS A 159 7.11 24.41 -16.41
CA LYS A 159 7.10 23.86 -17.78
C LYS A 159 5.69 23.69 -18.37
N VAL A 160 4.64 23.95 -17.58
CA VAL A 160 3.25 23.72 -18.00
C VAL A 160 2.46 25.01 -18.24
N GLY A 161 3.07 26.18 -18.03
CA GLY A 161 2.51 27.48 -18.38
C GLY A 161 1.30 27.92 -17.56
N VAL A 162 1.08 27.37 -16.37
CA VAL A 162 0.05 27.85 -15.45
C VAL A 162 0.56 29.01 -14.61
N ARG A 163 -0.36 29.87 -14.12
CA ARG A 163 -0.06 30.89 -13.13
C ARG A 163 0.39 30.26 -11.80
N PRO A 164 1.26 30.93 -11.01
CA PRO A 164 1.67 30.43 -9.68
C PRO A 164 0.49 30.23 -8.71
N GLU A 165 -0.63 30.90 -8.91
CA GLU A 165 -1.85 30.79 -8.11
C GLU A 165 -2.52 29.43 -8.25
N VAL A 166 -2.34 28.72 -9.39
CA VAL A 166 -2.94 27.40 -9.61
C VAL A 166 -2.36 26.35 -8.67
N PRO A 167 -1.06 26.05 -8.64
CA PRO A 167 -0.50 25.14 -7.65
C PRO A 167 -0.64 25.67 -6.21
N GLN A 168 -0.59 27.00 -6.00
CA GLN A 168 -0.85 27.57 -4.67
C GLN A 168 -2.25 27.18 -4.16
N ARG A 169 -3.26 27.25 -5.01
CA ARG A 169 -4.63 26.85 -4.66
C ARG A 169 -4.71 25.37 -4.23
N LEU A 170 -3.96 24.47 -4.88
CA LEU A 170 -3.88 23.07 -4.46
C LEU A 170 -3.20 22.94 -3.08
N LEU A 171 -2.15 23.72 -2.84
CA LEU A 171 -1.45 23.76 -1.54
C LEU A 171 -2.31 24.38 -0.45
N ASP A 172 -3.15 25.36 -0.77
CA ASP A 172 -4.08 25.99 0.18
C ASP A 172 -5.11 24.97 0.68
N LEU A 173 -5.61 24.06 -0.18
CA LEU A 173 -6.45 22.93 0.26
C LEU A 173 -5.71 22.05 1.27
N VAL A 174 -4.47 21.68 0.97
CA VAL A 174 -3.64 20.85 1.86
C VAL A 174 -3.40 21.55 3.19
N ASN A 175 -3.00 22.81 3.17
CA ASN A 175 -2.68 23.62 4.36
C ASN A 175 -3.90 23.85 5.26
N ALA A 176 -5.08 24.01 4.65
CA ALA A 176 -6.35 24.17 5.36
C ALA A 176 -6.95 22.83 5.84
N GLY A 177 -6.35 21.69 5.46
CA GLY A 177 -6.88 20.37 5.80
C GLY A 177 -8.13 19.97 5.04
N VAL A 178 -8.41 20.59 3.90
CA VAL A 178 -9.50 20.22 2.99
C VAL A 178 -9.01 19.13 2.04
N VAL A 179 -9.69 18.00 2.02
CA VAL A 179 -9.31 16.82 1.24
C VAL A 179 -10.37 16.51 0.19
N PRO A 180 -10.11 16.74 -1.09
CA PRO A 180 -11.02 16.31 -2.18
C PRO A 180 -11.25 14.80 -2.16
N ARG A 181 -12.47 14.37 -2.48
CA ARG A 181 -12.82 12.94 -2.60
C ARG A 181 -12.44 12.45 -4.00
N MET A 182 -11.22 11.95 -4.16
CA MET A 182 -10.69 11.46 -5.42
C MET A 182 -11.02 9.98 -5.59
N PRO A 183 -11.79 9.57 -6.64
CA PRO A 183 -12.19 8.19 -6.84
C PRO A 183 -11.02 7.29 -7.26
N GLN A 184 -11.06 6.01 -6.86
CA GLN A 184 -10.00 5.04 -7.16
C GLN A 184 -10.06 4.49 -8.60
N ILE A 185 -11.23 4.50 -9.22
CA ILE A 185 -11.44 3.91 -10.56
C ILE A 185 -11.70 5.02 -11.57
N GLY A 186 -10.98 4.95 -12.69
CA GLY A 186 -11.08 5.88 -13.80
C GLY A 186 -9.75 6.11 -14.50
N SER A 187 -8.66 6.35 -13.75
CA SER A 187 -7.33 6.50 -14.33
C SER A 187 -6.82 5.19 -14.93
N LEU A 188 -6.24 5.27 -16.10
CA LEU A 188 -5.53 4.18 -16.77
C LEU A 188 -4.00 4.26 -16.52
N GLY A 189 -3.53 5.29 -15.80
CA GLY A 189 -2.11 5.57 -15.64
C GLY A 189 -1.50 6.34 -16.83
N THR A 190 -2.33 6.70 -17.79
CA THR A 190 -1.98 7.54 -18.96
C THR A 190 -2.47 8.97 -18.69
N GLY A 191 -1.96 9.55 -17.60
CA GLY A 191 -2.54 10.71 -16.93
C GLY A 191 -3.69 10.30 -15.99
N ASP A 192 -3.70 10.87 -14.79
CA ASP A 192 -4.70 10.54 -13.76
C ASP A 192 -5.94 11.44 -13.88
N LEU A 193 -6.56 11.46 -15.06
CA LEU A 193 -7.53 12.48 -15.46
C LEU A 193 -8.71 12.57 -14.49
N GLN A 194 -9.39 11.46 -14.20
CA GLN A 194 -10.64 11.46 -13.43
C GLN A 194 -10.43 11.87 -11.97
N PRO A 195 -9.51 11.26 -11.21
CA PRO A 195 -9.29 11.67 -9.82
C PRO A 195 -8.76 13.09 -9.71
N GLN A 196 -7.89 13.52 -10.63
CA GLN A 196 -7.38 14.90 -10.62
C GLN A 196 -8.44 15.92 -11.02
N ALA A 197 -9.35 15.59 -11.92
CA ALA A 197 -10.48 16.45 -12.27
C ALA A 197 -11.43 16.65 -11.08
N ALA A 198 -11.69 15.61 -10.29
CA ALA A 198 -12.46 15.73 -9.05
C ALA A 198 -11.81 16.70 -8.06
N ALA A 199 -10.48 16.60 -7.88
CA ALA A 199 -9.73 17.56 -7.07
C ALA A 199 -9.73 18.99 -7.68
N GLY A 200 -9.64 19.09 -9.01
CA GLY A 200 -9.72 20.36 -9.73
C GLY A 200 -11.05 21.06 -9.54
N LEU A 201 -12.18 20.33 -9.62
CA LEU A 201 -13.51 20.87 -9.34
C LEU A 201 -13.61 21.40 -7.90
N ALA A 202 -13.10 20.64 -6.93
CA ALA A 202 -13.03 21.11 -5.55
C ALA A 202 -12.18 22.39 -5.43
N ALA A 203 -11.03 22.45 -6.11
CA ALA A 203 -10.15 23.60 -6.07
C ALA A 203 -10.79 24.88 -6.66
N ILE A 204 -11.63 24.77 -7.68
CA ILE A 204 -12.35 25.92 -8.26
C ILE A 204 -13.66 26.26 -7.54
N GLY A 205 -14.02 25.53 -6.48
CA GLY A 205 -15.18 25.81 -5.63
C GLY A 205 -16.52 25.28 -6.17
N GLU A 206 -16.49 24.32 -7.12
CA GLU A 206 -17.71 23.64 -7.54
C GLU A 206 -18.23 22.65 -6.48
N ASN A 207 -19.42 22.08 -6.71
CA ASN A 207 -20.06 21.15 -5.76
C ASN A 207 -19.42 19.74 -5.76
N ALA A 208 -18.10 19.66 -5.97
CA ALA A 208 -17.36 18.41 -5.80
C ALA A 208 -17.24 18.05 -4.31
N PRO A 209 -17.37 16.77 -3.93
CA PRO A 209 -17.29 16.38 -2.52
C PRO A 209 -15.87 16.53 -1.98
N VAL A 210 -15.78 17.10 -0.78
CA VAL A 210 -14.54 17.22 0.00
C VAL A 210 -14.79 16.77 1.44
N ARG A 211 -13.70 16.41 2.14
CA ARG A 211 -13.71 16.20 3.59
C ARG A 211 -12.97 17.36 4.28
N PHE A 212 -13.58 17.90 5.32
CA PHE A 212 -12.97 18.90 6.19
C PHE A 212 -13.40 18.67 7.64
N MET A 213 -12.45 18.58 8.57
CA MET A 213 -12.69 18.29 10.00
C MET A 213 -13.62 17.09 10.25
N GLY A 214 -13.45 16.01 9.49
CA GLY A 214 -14.26 14.78 9.60
C GLY A 214 -15.63 14.84 8.93
N GLN A 215 -16.07 15.99 8.43
CA GLN A 215 -17.32 16.16 7.69
C GLN A 215 -17.10 16.06 6.19
N GLU A 216 -18.01 15.40 5.49
CA GLU A 216 -18.08 15.39 4.02
C GLU A 216 -19.19 16.31 3.54
N GLY A 217 -18.92 17.02 2.45
CA GLY A 217 -19.87 17.94 1.84
C GLY A 217 -19.29 18.59 0.57
N PRO A 218 -20.08 19.43 -0.11
CA PRO A 218 -19.65 20.12 -1.31
C PRO A 218 -18.56 21.15 -1.01
N ALA A 219 -17.56 21.26 -1.91
CA ALA A 219 -16.48 22.22 -1.76
C ALA A 219 -16.99 23.67 -1.69
N SER A 220 -18.05 24.00 -2.42
CA SER A 220 -18.70 25.32 -2.38
C SER A 220 -19.13 25.77 -0.97
N GLU A 221 -19.41 24.83 -0.06
CA GLU A 221 -19.82 25.09 1.31
C GLU A 221 -18.64 24.97 2.30
N LEU A 222 -17.76 23.98 2.09
CA LEU A 222 -16.71 23.67 3.06
C LEU A 222 -15.45 24.53 2.87
N LEU A 223 -15.17 25.06 1.67
CA LEU A 223 -14.04 25.96 1.46
C LEU A 223 -14.15 27.26 2.29
N PRO A 224 -15.28 27.99 2.30
CA PRO A 224 -15.41 29.18 3.16
C PRO A 224 -15.26 28.85 4.64
N ARG A 225 -15.75 27.71 5.09
CA ARG A 225 -15.59 27.24 6.48
C ARG A 225 -14.13 26.92 6.85
N ALA A 226 -13.33 26.55 5.86
CA ALA A 226 -11.89 26.32 5.99
C ALA A 226 -11.07 27.62 5.83
N GLY A 227 -11.72 28.78 5.71
CA GLY A 227 -11.05 30.07 5.50
C GLY A 227 -10.52 30.28 4.08
N LEU A 228 -10.97 29.48 3.12
CA LEU A 228 -10.55 29.58 1.73
C LEU A 228 -11.61 30.28 0.87
N PRO A 229 -11.19 31.11 -0.12
CA PRO A 229 -12.13 31.66 -1.10
C PRO A 229 -12.94 30.55 -1.77
N ARG A 230 -14.24 30.77 -1.96
CA ARG A 230 -15.09 29.80 -2.65
C ARG A 230 -14.66 29.64 -4.10
N ASP A 231 -14.55 30.75 -4.82
CA ASP A 231 -14.38 30.77 -6.25
C ASP A 231 -12.89 30.93 -6.64
N PHE A 232 -12.46 30.16 -7.62
CA PHE A 232 -11.15 30.28 -8.24
C PHE A 232 -11.30 30.10 -9.76
N THR A 233 -11.06 31.16 -10.51
CA THR A 233 -11.21 31.16 -11.97
C THR A 233 -9.93 30.69 -12.66
N LEU A 234 -10.04 29.67 -13.51
CA LEU A 234 -8.97 29.20 -14.39
C LEU A 234 -8.94 30.01 -15.67
N GLN A 235 -7.74 30.29 -16.15
CA GLN A 235 -7.47 30.92 -17.43
C GLN A 235 -7.11 29.89 -18.51
N ALA A 236 -7.11 30.29 -19.78
CA ALA A 236 -6.74 29.41 -20.90
C ALA A 236 -5.47 28.60 -20.62
N GLY A 237 -5.50 27.30 -20.86
CA GLY A 237 -4.39 26.36 -20.66
C GLY A 237 -4.13 25.92 -19.21
N GLU A 238 -5.01 26.22 -18.23
CA GLU A 238 -4.76 25.89 -16.82
C GLU A 238 -5.45 24.61 -16.33
N ALA A 239 -6.55 24.17 -16.95
CA ALA A 239 -7.22 22.94 -16.53
C ALA A 239 -6.45 21.68 -16.92
N LEU A 240 -5.89 21.66 -18.13
CA LEU A 240 -5.16 20.48 -18.60
C LEU A 240 -3.96 20.12 -17.71
N PRO A 241 -3.09 21.03 -17.26
CA PRO A 241 -2.04 20.72 -16.28
C PRO A 241 -2.54 20.22 -14.91
N ILE A 242 -3.77 20.57 -14.50
CA ILE A 242 -4.41 20.02 -13.30
C ILE A 242 -4.71 18.55 -13.51
N VAL A 243 -5.37 18.18 -14.62
CA VAL A 243 -5.85 16.81 -14.85
C VAL A 243 -4.79 15.89 -15.45
N SER A 244 -3.82 16.41 -16.19
CA SER A 244 -2.77 15.63 -16.87
C SER A 244 -1.64 15.24 -15.92
N GLY A 245 -0.96 14.12 -16.24
CA GLY A 245 0.17 13.59 -15.47
C GLY A 245 -0.24 12.59 -14.39
N SER A 246 0.74 11.90 -13.82
CA SER A 246 0.57 10.66 -13.05
C SER A 246 0.88 10.86 -11.55
N THR A 247 0.46 12.00 -10.95
CA THR A 247 0.75 12.31 -9.54
C THR A 247 -0.08 11.51 -8.55
N VAL A 248 -1.29 11.11 -8.93
CA VAL A 248 -2.13 10.24 -8.08
C VAL A 248 -1.55 8.84 -8.06
N LEU A 249 -1.16 8.32 -9.22
CA LEU A 249 -0.44 7.06 -9.33
C LEU A 249 0.86 7.08 -8.50
N ALA A 250 1.67 8.14 -8.63
CA ALA A 250 2.91 8.29 -7.87
C ALA A 250 2.65 8.31 -6.35
N ALA A 251 1.65 9.04 -5.87
CA ALA A 251 1.28 9.09 -4.45
C ALA A 251 0.78 7.72 -3.94
N THR A 252 -0.03 7.02 -4.75
CA THR A 252 -0.52 5.68 -4.45
C THR A 252 0.63 4.68 -4.34
N LEU A 253 1.57 4.71 -5.28
CA LEU A 253 2.74 3.82 -5.25
C LEU A 253 3.73 4.19 -4.13
N MET A 254 3.91 5.46 -3.78
CA MET A 254 4.70 5.85 -2.60
C MET A 254 4.10 5.28 -1.32
N HIS A 255 2.76 5.24 -1.21
CA HIS A 255 2.08 4.58 -0.09
C HIS A 255 2.33 3.06 -0.11
N ALA A 256 2.22 2.41 -1.25
CA ALA A 256 2.53 0.98 -1.39
C ALA A 256 3.99 0.67 -0.98
N VAL A 257 4.95 1.48 -1.42
CA VAL A 257 6.38 1.30 -1.09
C VAL A 257 6.67 1.54 0.39
N ASP A 258 5.99 2.48 1.06
CA ASP A 258 6.09 2.66 2.52
C ASP A 258 5.59 1.42 3.26
N ARG A 259 4.45 0.88 2.86
CA ARG A 259 3.89 -0.38 3.40
C ARG A 259 4.81 -1.57 3.13
N ALA A 260 5.23 -1.77 1.88
CA ALA A 260 6.11 -2.86 1.48
C ALA A 260 7.43 -2.86 2.26
N THR A 261 8.00 -1.66 2.53
CA THR A 261 9.22 -1.53 3.34
C THR A 261 9.04 -2.09 4.75
N VAL A 262 7.91 -1.80 5.38
CA VAL A 262 7.60 -2.30 6.72
C VAL A 262 7.31 -3.80 6.70
N LEU A 263 6.57 -4.27 5.70
CA LEU A 263 6.25 -5.70 5.56
C LEU A 263 7.50 -6.53 5.26
N ALA A 264 8.49 -5.98 4.55
CA ALA A 264 9.78 -6.64 4.38
C ALA A 264 10.53 -6.80 5.71
N ASP A 265 10.53 -5.77 6.59
CA ASP A 265 11.09 -5.88 7.95
C ASP A 265 10.35 -6.94 8.78
N GLN A 266 9.03 -6.98 8.66
CA GLN A 266 8.19 -7.94 9.39
C GLN A 266 8.31 -9.36 8.85
N ALA A 267 8.47 -9.55 7.56
CA ALA A 267 8.71 -10.88 6.97
C ALA A 267 10.05 -11.47 7.44
N GLU A 268 11.11 -10.65 7.50
CA GLU A 268 12.40 -11.06 8.08
C GLU A 268 12.25 -11.44 9.57
N ALA A 269 11.46 -10.68 10.33
CA ALA A 269 11.20 -10.95 11.75
C ALA A 269 10.37 -12.21 11.97
N ALA A 270 9.33 -12.44 11.17
CA ALA A 270 8.52 -13.66 11.18
C ALA A 270 9.37 -14.90 10.83
N PHE A 271 10.26 -14.76 9.84
CA PHE A 271 11.20 -15.83 9.48
C PHE A 271 12.18 -16.13 10.62
N ALA A 272 12.72 -15.13 11.31
CA ALA A 272 13.59 -15.34 12.46
C ALA A 272 12.89 -16.09 13.61
N LEU A 273 11.60 -15.78 13.90
CA LEU A 273 10.79 -16.55 14.86
C LEU A 273 10.57 -17.99 14.40
N PHE A 274 10.31 -18.20 13.11
CA PHE A 274 10.19 -19.54 12.54
C PHE A 274 11.50 -20.34 12.72
N MET A 275 12.65 -19.72 12.48
CA MET A 275 13.97 -20.37 12.68
C MET A 275 14.16 -20.82 14.13
N GLU A 276 13.76 -20.01 15.11
CA GLU A 276 13.81 -20.40 16.53
C GLU A 276 12.86 -21.58 16.83
N ALA A 277 11.59 -21.48 16.40
CA ALA A 277 10.60 -22.53 16.64
C ALA A 277 11.04 -23.88 16.08
N THR A 278 11.67 -23.91 14.91
CA THR A 278 12.15 -25.13 14.24
C THR A 278 13.60 -25.47 14.56
N ARG A 279 14.30 -24.63 15.33
CA ARG A 279 15.75 -24.76 15.60
C ARG A 279 16.53 -24.95 14.31
N ALA A 280 16.24 -24.10 13.31
CA ALA A 280 16.77 -24.16 11.96
C ALA A 280 18.31 -24.12 11.91
N GLU A 281 18.90 -24.67 10.83
CA GLU A 281 20.33 -24.56 10.58
C GLU A 281 20.72 -23.13 10.18
N ARG A 282 21.75 -22.58 10.82
CA ARG A 282 22.24 -21.23 10.54
C ARG A 282 23.11 -21.12 9.31
N GLY A 283 23.46 -22.26 8.69
CA GLY A 283 24.27 -22.28 7.46
C GLY A 283 23.66 -21.49 6.31
N SER A 284 22.32 -21.44 6.22
CA SER A 284 21.60 -20.62 5.22
C SER A 284 21.82 -19.12 5.38
N LEU A 285 22.36 -18.67 6.51
CA LEU A 285 22.65 -17.26 6.79
C LEU A 285 24.15 -16.95 6.74
N ASP A 286 25.02 -17.91 6.36
CA ASP A 286 26.48 -17.69 6.38
C ASP A 286 26.86 -16.56 5.41
N ALA A 287 27.60 -15.57 5.92
CA ALA A 287 28.00 -14.40 5.15
C ALA A 287 28.82 -14.75 3.91
N ARG A 288 29.60 -15.82 3.96
CA ARG A 288 30.45 -16.26 2.83
C ARG A 288 29.64 -16.74 1.65
N THR A 289 28.53 -17.49 1.89
CA THR A 289 27.68 -17.99 0.82
C THR A 289 26.95 -16.85 0.09
N HIS A 290 26.49 -15.83 0.83
CA HIS A 290 25.83 -14.67 0.24
C HIS A 290 26.80 -13.72 -0.47
N ALA A 291 28.05 -13.60 0.02
CA ALA A 291 29.09 -12.80 -0.63
C ALA A 291 29.43 -13.31 -2.03
N GLU A 292 29.43 -14.64 -2.25
CA GLU A 292 29.74 -15.25 -3.56
C GLU A 292 28.71 -14.92 -4.65
N ARG A 293 27.51 -14.45 -4.29
CA ARG A 293 26.50 -14.05 -5.27
C ARG A 293 26.62 -12.59 -5.73
N HIS A 294 27.38 -11.78 -5.03
CA HIS A 294 27.59 -10.36 -5.33
C HIS A 294 26.30 -9.52 -5.38
N ILE A 295 25.24 -9.93 -4.65
CA ILE A 295 23.96 -9.25 -4.56
C ILE A 295 23.89 -8.51 -3.22
N PRO A 296 23.95 -7.16 -3.22
CA PRO A 296 24.01 -6.37 -1.98
C PRO A 296 22.81 -6.60 -1.05
N GLU A 297 21.61 -6.76 -1.62
CA GLU A 297 20.37 -6.97 -0.88
C GLU A 297 20.39 -8.31 -0.13
N GLU A 298 20.91 -9.37 -0.73
CA GLU A 298 21.08 -10.69 -0.07
C GLU A 298 22.05 -10.59 1.11
N ASN A 299 23.18 -9.93 0.92
CA ASN A 299 24.15 -9.68 1.98
C ASN A 299 23.51 -8.92 3.15
N ALA A 300 22.72 -7.89 2.86
CA ALA A 300 22.04 -7.08 3.87
C ALA A 300 20.95 -7.87 4.61
N VAL A 301 20.11 -8.62 3.90
CA VAL A 301 19.05 -9.46 4.51
C VAL A 301 19.68 -10.54 5.39
N SER A 302 20.65 -11.28 4.89
CA SER A 302 21.32 -12.33 5.68
C SER A 302 22.04 -11.76 6.92
N ALA A 303 22.62 -10.57 6.83
CA ALA A 303 23.23 -9.89 7.98
C ALA A 303 22.19 -9.52 9.04
N ARG A 304 21.03 -8.97 8.63
CA ARG A 304 19.93 -8.66 9.57
C ARG A 304 19.38 -9.91 10.24
N LEU A 305 19.16 -10.98 9.47
CA LEU A 305 18.69 -12.27 10.01
C LEU A 305 19.70 -12.87 11.00
N ARG A 306 21.01 -12.86 10.68
CA ARG A 306 22.06 -13.29 11.64
C ARG A 306 22.01 -12.50 12.92
N ALA A 307 21.84 -11.17 12.84
CA ALA A 307 21.72 -10.32 14.03
C ALA A 307 20.49 -10.65 14.87
N MET A 308 19.35 -10.97 14.23
CA MET A 308 18.12 -11.32 14.93
C MET A 308 18.21 -12.65 15.68
N VAL A 309 18.93 -13.63 15.14
CA VAL A 309 19.11 -14.96 15.78
C VAL A 309 20.41 -15.08 16.57
N ALA A 310 21.15 -13.98 16.73
CA ALA A 310 22.42 -13.98 17.46
C ALA A 310 22.21 -14.36 18.92
N GLY A 311 23.06 -15.28 19.43
CA GLY A 311 23.01 -15.76 20.82
C GLY A 311 21.92 -16.81 21.10
N SER A 312 21.12 -17.21 20.11
CA SER A 312 20.20 -18.34 20.29
C SER A 312 20.96 -19.63 20.62
N ARG A 313 20.57 -20.26 21.74
CA ARG A 313 21.05 -21.60 22.11
C ARG A 313 20.12 -22.70 21.59
N TRP A 314 18.91 -22.35 21.17
CA TRP A 314 17.98 -23.32 20.56
C TRP A 314 18.47 -23.80 19.20
N MET A 315 19.11 -22.94 18.43
CA MET A 315 19.62 -23.22 17.09
C MET A 315 21.04 -23.80 17.09
N THR A 316 21.49 -24.38 18.19
CA THR A 316 22.76 -25.11 18.33
C THR A 316 22.51 -26.60 18.38
N ASP A 317 23.56 -27.41 18.20
CA ASP A 317 23.47 -28.87 18.36
C ASP A 317 22.99 -29.26 19.77
N GLU A 318 23.40 -28.52 20.79
CA GLU A 318 22.89 -28.72 22.15
C GLU A 318 21.36 -28.54 22.21
N GLY A 319 20.85 -27.43 21.64
CA GLY A 319 19.41 -27.17 21.61
C GLY A 319 18.63 -28.22 20.84
N ARG A 320 19.12 -28.66 19.70
CA ARG A 320 18.48 -29.70 18.88
C ARG A 320 18.44 -31.04 19.60
N ARG A 321 19.57 -31.48 20.20
CA ARG A 321 19.64 -32.71 20.99
C ARG A 321 18.73 -32.68 22.21
N LYS A 322 18.56 -31.52 22.84
CA LYS A 322 17.73 -31.38 24.03
C LYS A 322 16.27 -31.71 23.76
N LEU A 323 15.76 -31.43 22.56
CA LEU A 323 14.38 -31.75 22.18
C LEU A 323 14.18 -33.24 21.86
N ASP A 324 15.13 -33.87 21.20
CA ASP A 324 15.10 -35.31 20.85
C ASP A 324 16.45 -36.00 21.16
N PRO A 325 16.69 -36.34 22.44
CA PRO A 325 17.96 -36.90 22.87
C PRO A 325 18.24 -38.29 22.33
N ALA A 326 17.18 -39.05 22.04
CA ALA A 326 17.30 -40.49 21.69
C ALA A 326 17.58 -40.71 20.20
N ASN A 327 17.06 -39.81 19.34
CA ASN A 327 17.10 -39.99 17.89
C ASN A 327 17.73 -38.81 17.14
N TYR A 328 18.48 -37.95 17.87
CA TYR A 328 19.11 -36.80 17.23
C TYR A 328 20.20 -37.21 16.24
N GLU A 329 19.95 -36.88 14.98
CA GLU A 329 20.98 -36.82 13.97
C GLU A 329 21.15 -35.37 13.48
N PRO A 330 22.38 -34.89 13.26
CA PRO A 330 22.62 -33.59 12.67
C PRO A 330 21.91 -33.47 11.31
N ARG A 331 21.20 -32.37 11.10
CA ARG A 331 20.60 -32.10 9.79
C ARG A 331 21.70 -31.83 8.77
N ILE A 332 21.63 -32.48 7.63
CA ILE A 332 22.51 -32.16 6.51
C ILE A 332 22.18 -30.76 6.00
N GLN A 333 20.89 -30.47 5.88
CA GLN A 333 20.37 -29.15 5.48
C GLN A 333 18.87 -29.05 5.77
N ASP A 334 18.39 -27.83 5.93
CA ASP A 334 16.96 -27.53 5.99
C ASP A 334 16.33 -27.57 4.59
N SER A 335 15.00 -27.44 4.54
CA SER A 335 14.25 -27.37 3.30
C SER A 335 14.60 -26.14 2.46
N VAL A 336 14.21 -26.17 1.19
CA VAL A 336 14.41 -25.03 0.26
C VAL A 336 13.79 -23.75 0.79
N ALA A 337 12.55 -23.77 1.30
CA ALA A 337 11.91 -22.58 1.86
C ALA A 337 12.73 -21.92 2.98
N VAL A 338 13.43 -22.68 3.81
CA VAL A 338 14.32 -22.14 4.86
C VAL A 338 15.64 -21.64 4.26
N ARG A 339 16.26 -22.44 3.38
CA ARG A 339 17.57 -22.09 2.81
C ARG A 339 17.50 -20.93 1.81
N ALA A 340 16.40 -20.83 1.06
CA ALA A 340 16.19 -19.79 0.06
C ALA A 340 15.54 -18.51 0.63
N ALA A 341 15.02 -18.53 1.86
CA ALA A 341 14.35 -17.35 2.45
C ALA A 341 15.17 -16.06 2.36
N PRO A 342 16.50 -16.04 2.65
CA PRO A 342 17.29 -14.81 2.51
C PRO A 342 17.30 -14.25 1.08
N HIS A 343 17.25 -15.12 0.06
CA HIS A 343 17.24 -14.74 -1.35
C HIS A 343 15.89 -14.16 -1.76
N ILE A 344 14.79 -14.82 -1.38
CA ILE A 344 13.41 -14.37 -1.66
C ILE A 344 13.15 -13.01 -0.97
N LEU A 345 13.50 -12.89 0.31
CA LEU A 345 13.35 -11.63 1.04
C LEU A 345 14.24 -10.50 0.46
N ALA A 346 15.37 -10.86 -0.14
CA ALA A 346 16.24 -9.89 -0.82
C ALA A 346 15.64 -9.42 -2.15
N GLY A 347 14.91 -10.26 -2.89
CA GLY A 347 14.16 -9.87 -4.09
C GLY A 347 13.18 -8.72 -3.76
N LEU A 348 12.39 -8.87 -2.70
CA LEU A 348 11.50 -7.80 -2.24
C LEU A 348 12.25 -6.50 -1.91
N ARG A 349 13.42 -6.57 -1.27
CA ARG A 349 14.25 -5.38 -0.98
C ARG A 349 14.77 -4.71 -2.24
N HIS A 350 15.14 -5.50 -3.24
CA HIS A 350 15.58 -5.01 -4.54
C HIS A 350 14.47 -4.21 -5.25
N GLU A 351 13.28 -4.78 -5.35
CA GLU A 351 12.14 -4.12 -5.98
C GLU A 351 11.70 -2.84 -5.22
N ILE A 352 11.73 -2.86 -3.88
CA ILE A 352 11.51 -1.65 -3.07
C ILE A 352 12.55 -0.56 -3.42
N ALA A 353 13.81 -0.92 -3.60
CA ALA A 353 14.86 0.05 -3.92
C ALA A 353 14.68 0.63 -5.33
N ASP A 354 14.28 -0.18 -6.30
CA ASP A 354 13.98 0.28 -7.67
C ASP A 354 12.76 1.20 -7.71
N ALA A 355 11.69 0.80 -7.03
CA ALA A 355 10.50 1.61 -6.87
C ALA A 355 10.81 2.99 -6.28
N ARG A 356 11.65 3.05 -5.25
CA ARG A 356 12.10 4.31 -4.65
C ARG A 356 12.84 5.20 -5.63
N ARG A 357 13.74 4.65 -6.44
CA ARG A 357 14.48 5.41 -7.46
C ARG A 357 13.54 6.01 -8.50
N THR A 358 12.60 5.20 -9.01
CA THR A 358 11.62 5.63 -10.00
C THR A 358 10.70 6.71 -9.46
N LEU A 359 10.16 6.54 -8.24
CA LEU A 359 9.21 7.48 -7.63
C LEU A 359 9.85 8.84 -7.28
N VAL A 360 11.14 8.87 -6.90
CA VAL A 360 11.85 10.15 -6.69
C VAL A 360 12.00 10.93 -8.00
N ARG A 361 12.31 10.24 -9.10
CA ARG A 361 12.41 10.87 -10.42
C ARG A 361 11.05 11.43 -10.85
N GLU A 362 10.00 10.63 -10.69
CA GLU A 362 8.64 11.03 -11.05
C GLU A 362 8.15 12.23 -10.23
N ALA A 363 8.37 12.25 -8.92
CA ALA A 363 8.00 13.36 -8.05
C ALA A 363 8.62 14.70 -8.44
N ASN A 364 9.77 14.66 -9.11
CA ASN A 364 10.56 15.83 -9.52
C ASN A 364 10.60 16.03 -11.04
N SER A 365 9.69 15.40 -11.78
CA SER A 365 9.54 15.51 -13.24
C SER A 365 8.52 16.58 -13.64
N SER A 366 8.41 16.85 -14.95
CA SER A 366 7.29 17.58 -15.55
C SER A 366 6.48 16.61 -16.41
N ASN A 367 5.32 16.17 -15.91
CA ASN A 367 4.52 15.14 -16.54
C ASN A 367 3.16 15.68 -17.02
N SER A 368 3.18 16.50 -18.05
CA SER A 368 1.98 17.06 -18.69
C SER A 368 2.16 17.13 -20.20
N ASN A 369 1.15 17.63 -20.91
CA ASN A 369 1.13 17.89 -22.34
C ASN A 369 0.18 19.06 -22.64
N PRO A 370 0.65 20.12 -23.39
CA PRO A 370 2.01 20.33 -23.85
C PRO A 370 2.98 20.72 -22.72
N LEU A 371 4.27 20.58 -22.98
CA LEU A 371 5.32 21.27 -22.23
C LEU A 371 5.80 22.51 -22.97
N ILE A 372 6.28 23.49 -22.22
CA ILE A 372 6.67 24.80 -22.73
C ILE A 372 8.17 25.03 -22.48
N PHE A 373 8.89 25.34 -23.54
CA PHE A 373 10.34 25.56 -23.50
C PHE A 373 10.69 26.92 -24.07
N ARG A 374 11.81 27.47 -23.63
CA ARG A 374 12.47 28.53 -24.40
C ARG A 374 12.96 27.93 -25.71
N ARG A 375 12.82 28.66 -26.79
CA ARG A 375 13.37 28.24 -28.10
C ARG A 375 14.88 28.06 -28.00
N GLU A 376 15.39 27.01 -28.60
CA GLU A 376 16.83 26.76 -28.68
C GLU A 376 17.52 27.77 -29.60
N GLN A 377 16.81 28.19 -30.65
CA GLN A 377 17.27 29.19 -31.59
C GLN A 377 16.27 30.37 -31.65
N GLY A 378 16.78 31.60 -31.58
CA GLY A 378 15.96 32.80 -31.53
C GLY A 378 15.40 33.13 -30.15
N GLU A 379 14.49 34.09 -30.12
CA GLU A 379 13.83 34.52 -28.88
C GLU A 379 12.47 33.89 -28.71
N GLY A 380 11.98 33.84 -27.46
CA GLY A 380 10.63 33.43 -27.12
C GLY A 380 10.51 32.00 -26.61
N TYR A 381 9.27 31.49 -26.68
CA TYR A 381 8.88 30.16 -26.16
C TYR A 381 8.19 29.36 -27.26
N GLU A 382 8.18 28.05 -27.08
CA GLU A 382 7.47 27.10 -27.93
C GLU A 382 6.71 26.06 -27.10
N PHE A 383 5.62 25.55 -27.68
CA PHE A 383 4.84 24.47 -27.14
C PHE A 383 5.25 23.17 -27.81
N VAL A 384 5.62 22.18 -27.00
CA VAL A 384 5.99 20.84 -27.47
C VAL A 384 4.93 19.85 -26.98
N MET A 385 4.18 19.27 -27.91
CA MET A 385 3.22 18.23 -27.65
C MET A 385 3.94 16.88 -27.53
N GLY A 386 3.71 16.16 -26.41
CA GLY A 386 4.37 14.90 -26.12
C GLY A 386 3.57 14.03 -25.15
N GLY A 387 4.14 12.89 -24.76
CA GLY A 387 3.54 11.88 -23.89
C GLY A 387 4.05 11.89 -22.45
N ASN A 388 4.52 13.01 -21.92
CA ASN A 388 5.14 13.05 -20.58
C ASN A 388 4.19 12.76 -19.40
N TRP A 389 2.91 12.56 -19.68
CA TRP A 389 1.91 12.09 -18.72
C TRP A 389 1.92 10.56 -18.54
N ASP A 390 2.72 9.82 -19.30
CA ASP A 390 2.74 8.37 -19.33
C ASP A 390 3.33 7.77 -18.05
N GLY A 391 2.60 6.84 -17.42
CA GLY A 391 2.97 6.18 -16.18
C GLY A 391 3.60 4.80 -16.35
N SER A 392 4.05 4.40 -17.55
CA SER A 392 4.56 3.05 -17.83
C SER A 392 5.64 2.59 -16.86
N MET A 393 6.64 3.43 -16.59
CA MET A 393 7.72 3.06 -15.66
C MET A 393 7.21 2.79 -14.24
N MET A 394 6.17 3.51 -13.81
CA MET A 394 5.53 3.27 -12.52
C MET A 394 4.67 2.00 -12.53
N GLY A 395 4.02 1.71 -13.66
CA GLY A 395 3.29 0.45 -13.87
C GLY A 395 4.21 -0.78 -13.76
N HIS A 396 5.35 -0.75 -14.45
CA HIS A 396 6.36 -1.82 -14.36
C HIS A 396 6.85 -2.04 -12.93
N VAL A 397 7.15 -0.95 -12.23
CA VAL A 397 7.59 -1.01 -10.83
C VAL A 397 6.49 -1.60 -9.92
N ALA A 398 5.23 -1.24 -10.16
CA ALA A 398 4.11 -1.79 -9.40
C ALA A 398 3.93 -3.29 -9.64
N ASP A 399 4.02 -3.73 -10.90
CA ASP A 399 3.88 -5.14 -11.28
C ASP A 399 5.04 -5.99 -10.71
N SER A 400 6.28 -5.53 -10.82
CA SER A 400 7.45 -6.22 -10.26
C SER A 400 7.37 -6.32 -8.73
N LEU A 401 7.04 -5.22 -8.05
CA LEU A 401 6.89 -5.21 -6.59
C LEU A 401 5.75 -6.13 -6.15
N ASN A 402 4.66 -6.20 -6.92
CA ASN A 402 3.53 -7.09 -6.64
C ASN A 402 3.90 -8.57 -6.77
N ALA A 403 4.74 -8.92 -7.73
CA ALA A 403 5.27 -10.27 -7.88
C ALA A 403 6.08 -10.69 -6.65
N GLU A 404 6.99 -9.83 -6.16
CA GLU A 404 7.80 -10.11 -4.98
C GLU A 404 6.99 -10.16 -3.68
N ILE A 405 5.98 -9.29 -3.52
CA ILE A 405 5.01 -9.36 -2.40
C ILE A 405 4.30 -10.71 -2.40
N THR A 406 3.95 -11.22 -3.58
CA THR A 406 3.29 -12.51 -3.73
C THR A 406 4.23 -13.67 -3.40
N ASP A 407 5.48 -13.63 -3.85
CA ASP A 407 6.48 -14.68 -3.56
C ASP A 407 6.81 -14.74 -2.06
N VAL A 408 6.94 -13.61 -1.38
CA VAL A 408 7.06 -13.55 0.09
C VAL A 408 5.82 -14.13 0.77
N GLY A 409 4.62 -13.91 0.23
CA GLY A 409 3.38 -14.54 0.70
C GLY A 409 3.43 -16.07 0.59
N VAL A 410 3.86 -16.58 -0.57
CA VAL A 410 4.05 -18.03 -0.80
C VAL A 410 5.06 -18.60 0.19
N LEU A 411 6.22 -17.95 0.34
CA LEU A 411 7.25 -18.36 1.31
C LEU A 411 6.67 -18.46 2.72
N SER A 412 5.97 -17.41 3.18
CA SER A 412 5.39 -17.32 4.53
C SER A 412 4.36 -18.42 4.78
N GLN A 413 3.51 -18.71 3.78
CA GLN A 413 2.52 -19.78 3.83
C GLN A 413 3.20 -21.16 3.92
N GLU A 414 4.24 -21.44 3.09
CA GLU A 414 4.99 -22.70 3.14
C GLU A 414 5.68 -22.92 4.48
N LEU A 415 6.28 -21.87 5.04
CA LEU A 415 6.89 -21.93 6.37
C LEU A 415 5.83 -22.22 7.46
N SER A 416 4.65 -21.60 7.37
CA SER A 416 3.54 -21.85 8.29
C SER A 416 3.05 -23.30 8.21
N GLY A 417 2.89 -23.85 7.01
CA GLY A 417 2.49 -25.24 6.80
C GLY A 417 3.49 -26.24 7.40
N ARG A 418 4.78 -25.94 7.37
CA ARG A 418 5.83 -26.78 7.97
C ARG A 418 5.72 -26.92 9.48
N LEU A 419 5.25 -25.87 10.16
CA LEU A 419 5.08 -25.90 11.61
C LEU A 419 4.02 -26.91 12.08
N LEU A 420 3.07 -27.26 11.22
CA LEU A 420 2.01 -28.23 11.55
C LEU A 420 2.49 -29.68 11.58
N SER A 421 3.59 -29.99 10.92
CA SER A 421 4.11 -31.35 10.78
C SER A 421 5.25 -31.60 11.77
N PRO A 422 5.14 -32.60 12.67
CA PRO A 422 6.25 -32.99 13.55
C PRO A 422 7.54 -33.30 12.81
N ARG A 423 7.42 -33.92 11.61
CA ARG A 423 8.57 -34.25 10.76
C ARG A 423 9.29 -32.97 10.28
N TRP A 424 8.53 -32.01 9.72
CA TRP A 424 9.10 -30.83 9.10
C TRP A 424 9.40 -29.68 10.06
N SER A 425 8.81 -29.70 11.24
CA SER A 425 9.13 -28.81 12.36
C SER A 425 10.16 -29.40 13.32
N TYR A 426 10.60 -30.63 13.04
CA TYR A 426 11.59 -31.35 13.84
C TYR A 426 11.17 -31.54 15.31
N GLY A 427 9.94 -32.02 15.52
CA GLY A 427 9.44 -32.46 16.82
C GLY A 427 8.54 -31.47 17.55
N LEU A 428 7.98 -30.46 16.87
CA LEU A 428 6.81 -29.76 17.40
C LEU A 428 5.59 -30.69 17.41
N PRO A 429 4.65 -30.53 18.35
CA PRO A 429 3.40 -31.27 18.34
C PRO A 429 2.65 -31.12 17.02
N ALA A 430 1.97 -32.20 16.59
CA ALA A 430 1.16 -32.18 15.37
C ALA A 430 0.15 -31.01 15.44
N ASN A 431 0.00 -30.30 14.33
CA ASN A 431 -0.87 -29.13 14.19
C ASN A 431 -0.61 -27.99 15.19
N LEU A 432 0.51 -27.98 15.89
CA LEU A 432 0.78 -27.06 17.01
C LEU A 432 -0.31 -27.12 18.10
N ALA A 433 -0.95 -28.29 18.28
CA ALA A 433 -1.97 -28.48 19.27
C ALA A 433 -1.37 -28.46 20.69
N GLY A 434 -1.98 -27.71 21.58
CA GLY A 434 -1.73 -27.77 22.99
C GLY A 434 -2.54 -28.89 23.64
N GLY A 435 -2.31 -29.13 24.94
CA GLY A 435 -3.03 -30.16 25.70
C GLY A 435 -2.97 -31.55 25.04
N SER A 436 -4.11 -32.23 24.92
CA SER A 436 -4.20 -33.54 24.29
C SER A 436 -4.35 -33.44 22.78
N VAL A 437 -3.31 -33.84 22.04
CA VAL A 437 -3.34 -33.88 20.57
C VAL A 437 -4.41 -34.85 20.09
N GLY A 438 -5.27 -34.46 19.19
CA GLY A 438 -6.40 -35.24 18.69
C GLY A 438 -7.72 -34.86 19.35
N LEU A 439 -7.74 -34.59 20.67
CA LEU A 439 -8.83 -33.84 21.28
C LEU A 439 -8.82 -32.38 20.85
N ASN A 440 -7.63 -31.80 20.80
CA ASN A 440 -7.38 -30.47 20.26
C ASN A 440 -6.84 -30.58 18.83
N SER A 441 -7.41 -29.79 17.92
CA SER A 441 -7.01 -29.69 16.51
C SER A 441 -5.83 -28.74 16.29
N GLY A 442 -5.62 -27.81 17.21
CA GLY A 442 -4.53 -26.82 17.17
C GLY A 442 -4.72 -25.73 16.10
N MET A 443 -3.64 -25.40 15.39
CA MET A 443 -3.61 -24.25 14.47
C MET A 443 -3.82 -24.61 13.00
N VAL A 444 -4.32 -25.80 12.68
CA VAL A 444 -4.49 -26.22 11.28
C VAL A 444 -5.39 -25.27 10.49
N GLN A 445 -6.50 -24.77 11.09
CA GLN A 445 -7.41 -23.85 10.42
C GLN A 445 -6.84 -22.41 10.36
N VAL A 446 -5.96 -22.03 11.26
CA VAL A 446 -5.23 -20.75 11.16
C VAL A 446 -4.32 -20.73 9.93
N GLN A 447 -3.60 -21.82 9.65
CA GLN A 447 -2.78 -21.97 8.46
C GLN A 447 -3.63 -21.95 7.17
N THR A 448 -4.82 -22.55 7.20
CA THR A 448 -5.74 -22.57 6.05
C THR A 448 -6.13 -21.16 5.60
N VAL A 449 -6.20 -20.18 6.51
CA VAL A 449 -6.45 -18.77 6.15
C VAL A 449 -5.34 -18.22 5.23
N ALA A 450 -4.08 -18.49 5.54
CA ALA A 450 -2.97 -18.07 4.66
C ALA A 450 -3.04 -18.79 3.31
N ALA A 451 -3.25 -20.12 3.32
CA ALA A 451 -3.35 -20.92 2.11
C ALA A 451 -4.48 -20.46 1.17
N ALA A 452 -5.62 -20.02 1.72
CA ALA A 452 -6.75 -19.50 0.93
C ALA A 452 -6.41 -18.18 0.21
N LEU A 453 -5.51 -17.36 0.76
CA LEU A 453 -5.15 -16.07 0.18
C LEU A 453 -4.11 -16.18 -0.95
N ILE A 454 -3.29 -17.22 -0.98
CA ILE A 454 -2.21 -17.34 -1.97
C ILE A 454 -2.72 -17.38 -3.42
N PRO A 455 -3.74 -18.16 -3.80
CA PRO A 455 -4.26 -18.14 -5.17
C PRO A 455 -4.80 -16.76 -5.60
N GLU A 456 -5.39 -16.02 -4.65
CA GLU A 456 -5.86 -14.65 -4.92
C GLU A 456 -4.68 -13.70 -5.16
N MET A 457 -3.61 -13.81 -4.35
CA MET A 457 -2.39 -13.04 -4.54
C MET A 457 -1.75 -13.34 -5.90
N GLN A 458 -1.64 -14.62 -6.27
CA GLN A 458 -1.08 -15.05 -7.55
C GLN A 458 -1.89 -14.55 -8.75
N ALA A 459 -3.21 -14.59 -8.68
CA ALA A 459 -4.07 -14.08 -9.74
C ALA A 459 -3.86 -12.56 -9.95
N ARG A 460 -3.70 -11.79 -8.86
CA ARG A 460 -3.46 -10.34 -8.89
C ARG A 460 -2.01 -9.95 -9.20
N ALA A 461 -1.07 -10.88 -9.15
CA ALA A 461 0.31 -10.66 -9.55
C ALA A 461 0.52 -10.73 -11.07
N THR A 462 -0.54 -11.00 -11.84
CA THR A 462 -0.50 -10.89 -13.31
C THR A 462 -0.26 -9.42 -13.70
N PRO A 463 0.78 -9.11 -14.50
CA PRO A 463 1.13 -7.74 -14.84
C PRO A 463 -0.01 -7.01 -15.56
N ALA A 464 -0.65 -6.06 -14.89
CA ALA A 464 -1.73 -5.28 -15.50
C ALA A 464 -1.22 -4.31 -16.57
N GLY A 465 0.05 -3.89 -16.50
CA GLY A 465 0.71 -3.04 -17.50
C GLY A 465 0.71 -3.61 -18.91
N THR A 466 0.53 -4.94 -19.06
CA THR A 466 0.43 -5.59 -20.38
C THR A 466 -1.01 -5.62 -20.96
N LEU A 467 -2.01 -5.15 -20.19
CA LEU A 467 -3.43 -5.26 -20.54
C LEU A 467 -4.00 -3.98 -21.17
N SER A 468 -3.19 -3.26 -21.95
CA SER A 468 -3.61 -2.02 -22.62
C SER A 468 -4.96 -2.14 -23.33
N ARG A 469 -5.76 -1.08 -23.28
CA ARG A 469 -7.04 -0.95 -23.97
C ARG A 469 -7.12 0.42 -24.64
N PRO A 470 -7.49 0.49 -25.93
CA PRO A 470 -7.72 1.76 -26.61
C PRO A 470 -8.99 2.44 -26.07
N VAL A 471 -8.93 3.76 -25.94
CA VAL A 471 -10.06 4.61 -25.54
C VAL A 471 -10.08 5.90 -26.36
N LYS A 472 -11.12 6.71 -26.21
CA LYS A 472 -11.26 8.04 -26.83
C LYS A 472 -11.10 7.98 -28.35
N ASP A 473 -11.87 7.07 -28.97
CA ASP A 473 -11.90 6.91 -30.44
C ASP A 473 -10.50 6.66 -31.03
N GLY A 474 -9.65 5.92 -30.32
CA GLY A 474 -8.28 5.61 -30.73
C GLY A 474 -7.27 6.75 -30.55
N GLN A 475 -7.67 7.90 -30.01
CA GLN A 475 -6.72 8.97 -29.68
C GLN A 475 -5.76 8.57 -28.55
N GLU A 476 -6.22 7.72 -27.63
CA GLU A 476 -5.43 7.02 -26.64
C GLU A 476 -5.46 5.52 -26.95
N ASP A 477 -4.68 5.10 -27.94
CA ASP A 477 -4.64 3.74 -28.50
C ASP A 477 -3.78 2.77 -27.69
N HIS A 478 -2.85 3.29 -26.88
CA HIS A 478 -2.06 2.54 -25.92
C HIS A 478 -2.12 3.19 -24.54
N ASN A 479 -2.50 2.40 -23.52
CA ASN A 479 -2.60 2.85 -22.14
C ASN A 479 -1.77 1.96 -21.21
N THR A 480 -1.19 2.55 -20.19
CA THR A 480 -0.23 1.88 -19.30
C THR A 480 -0.87 0.91 -18.33
N MET A 481 -2.16 1.08 -18.04
CA MET A 481 -2.93 0.37 -17.00
C MET A 481 -2.31 0.43 -15.58
N ALA A 482 -1.33 1.29 -15.39
CA ALA A 482 -0.50 1.37 -14.17
C ALA A 482 -1.31 1.61 -12.88
N MET A 483 -2.48 2.28 -12.96
CA MET A 483 -3.35 2.44 -11.80
C MET A 483 -4.03 1.10 -11.42
N ALA A 484 -4.26 0.19 -12.35
CA ALA A 484 -4.71 -1.17 -12.05
C ALA A 484 -3.60 -1.93 -11.32
N SER A 485 -2.36 -1.91 -11.84
CA SER A 485 -1.18 -2.47 -11.16
C SER A 485 -1.03 -1.95 -9.72
N ALA A 486 -1.23 -0.64 -9.51
CA ALA A 486 -1.15 -0.04 -8.18
C ALA A 486 -2.26 -0.55 -7.23
N ARG A 487 -3.50 -0.72 -7.72
CA ARG A 487 -4.60 -1.29 -6.90
C ARG A 487 -4.33 -2.75 -6.54
N ASP A 488 -3.93 -3.58 -7.52
CA ASP A 488 -3.64 -5.00 -7.29
C ASP A 488 -2.49 -5.17 -6.27
N LEU A 489 -1.46 -4.32 -6.35
CA LEU A 489 -0.38 -4.28 -5.37
C LEU A 489 -0.90 -3.93 -3.96
N HIS A 490 -1.78 -2.92 -3.81
CA HIS A 490 -2.35 -2.57 -2.50
C HIS A 490 -3.17 -3.70 -1.90
N GLU A 491 -3.97 -4.39 -2.71
CA GLU A 491 -4.74 -5.54 -2.25
C GLU A 491 -3.85 -6.72 -1.84
N ASN A 492 -2.74 -6.95 -2.56
CA ASN A 492 -1.79 -7.99 -2.17
C ASN A 492 -0.98 -7.62 -0.92
N LEU A 493 -0.71 -6.33 -0.68
CA LEU A 493 -0.15 -5.87 0.60
C LEU A 493 -1.09 -6.17 1.78
N ASP A 494 -2.41 -5.96 1.61
CA ASP A 494 -3.41 -6.30 2.64
C ASP A 494 -3.44 -7.81 2.93
N ARG A 495 -3.31 -8.65 1.88
CA ARG A 495 -3.24 -10.10 2.02
C ARG A 495 -1.95 -10.54 2.69
N LEU A 496 -0.82 -9.95 2.32
CA LEU A 496 0.47 -10.27 2.95
C LEU A 496 0.47 -9.95 4.45
N GLU A 497 -0.18 -8.87 4.89
CA GLU A 497 -0.36 -8.56 6.31
C GLU A 497 -1.02 -9.73 7.06
N THR A 498 -2.04 -10.33 6.45
CA THR A 498 -2.74 -11.49 7.03
C THR A 498 -1.88 -12.76 7.02
N VAL A 499 -1.19 -13.02 5.90
CA VAL A 499 -0.30 -14.20 5.76
C VAL A 499 0.84 -14.14 6.78
N LEU A 500 1.46 -12.96 6.96
CA LEU A 500 2.51 -12.76 7.97
C LEU A 500 1.96 -12.90 9.40
N ALA A 501 0.74 -12.42 9.68
CA ALA A 501 0.10 -12.58 10.98
C ALA A 501 -0.10 -14.07 11.34
N VAL A 502 -0.49 -14.89 10.37
CA VAL A 502 -0.57 -16.36 10.53
C VAL A 502 0.80 -16.91 10.89
N GLN A 503 1.86 -16.56 10.16
CA GLN A 503 3.22 -17.06 10.43
C GLN A 503 3.71 -16.65 11.83
N TYR A 504 3.49 -15.40 12.24
CA TYR A 504 3.85 -14.92 13.58
C TYR A 504 3.15 -15.72 14.67
N LEU A 505 1.84 -15.88 14.54
CA LEU A 505 1.04 -16.57 15.55
C LEU A 505 1.47 -18.04 15.68
N MET A 506 1.68 -18.72 14.56
CA MET A 506 2.08 -20.13 14.54
C MET A 506 3.51 -20.35 15.01
N ALA A 507 4.46 -19.47 14.61
CA ALA A 507 5.85 -19.56 15.07
C ALA A 507 5.95 -19.33 16.59
N ALA A 508 5.22 -18.34 17.12
CA ALA A 508 5.16 -18.09 18.56
C ALA A 508 4.56 -19.29 19.31
N GLN A 509 3.49 -19.90 18.79
CA GLN A 509 2.91 -21.11 19.40
C GLN A 509 3.91 -22.27 19.40
N GLY A 510 4.66 -22.45 18.32
CA GLY A 510 5.72 -23.48 18.26
C GLY A 510 6.78 -23.27 19.34
N ILE A 511 7.16 -22.03 19.62
CA ILE A 511 8.09 -21.68 20.69
C ILE A 511 7.50 -22.04 22.05
N ASP A 512 6.25 -21.66 22.33
CA ASP A 512 5.61 -21.90 23.63
C ASP A 512 5.50 -23.39 23.94
N LEU A 513 5.10 -24.20 22.96
CA LEU A 513 4.89 -25.64 23.13
C LEU A 513 6.15 -26.41 23.56
N ILE A 514 7.32 -25.89 23.25
CA ILE A 514 8.58 -26.54 23.58
C ILE A 514 9.43 -25.77 24.60
N ALA A 515 9.02 -24.58 25.04
CA ALA A 515 9.79 -23.71 25.92
C ALA A 515 10.23 -24.44 27.23
N GLY A 516 9.34 -25.21 27.87
CA GLY A 516 9.66 -25.98 29.08
C GLY A 516 10.72 -27.06 28.83
N ARG A 517 10.67 -27.75 27.68
CA ARG A 517 11.67 -28.74 27.29
C ARG A 517 13.02 -28.12 26.96
N MET A 518 13.01 -26.92 26.39
CA MET A 518 14.22 -26.21 26.00
C MET A 518 14.93 -25.50 27.15
N ALA A 519 14.26 -25.27 28.29
CA ALA A 519 14.86 -24.61 29.45
C ALA A 519 16.11 -25.37 29.97
N PRO A 520 17.19 -24.68 30.39
CA PRO A 520 17.36 -23.22 30.52
C PRO A 520 17.96 -22.54 29.29
N LEU A 521 17.97 -23.15 28.11
CA LEU A 521 18.58 -22.57 26.91
C LEU A 521 17.81 -21.32 26.44
N PRO A 522 18.46 -20.19 26.21
CA PRO A 522 17.77 -18.97 25.79
C PRO A 522 17.54 -18.93 24.27
N LEU A 523 16.42 -18.27 23.89
CA LEU A 523 16.25 -17.69 22.56
C LEU A 523 17.22 -16.53 22.33
N ALA A 524 17.44 -16.12 21.10
CA ALA A 524 18.09 -14.86 20.80
C ALA A 524 17.34 -13.68 21.44
N ALA A 525 18.07 -12.62 21.82
CA ALA A 525 17.44 -11.48 22.50
C ALA A 525 16.35 -10.81 21.65
N ALA A 526 16.59 -10.63 20.35
CA ALA A 526 15.65 -9.99 19.44
C ALA A 526 14.37 -10.84 19.23
N THR A 527 14.51 -12.13 18.98
CA THR A 527 13.36 -13.03 18.79
C THR A 527 12.57 -13.23 20.08
N ARG A 528 13.24 -13.26 21.22
CA ARG A 528 12.57 -13.28 22.54
C ARG A 528 11.76 -12.02 22.79
N ALA A 529 12.28 -10.85 22.46
CA ALA A 529 11.55 -9.59 22.59
C ALA A 529 10.32 -9.55 21.68
N LEU A 530 10.47 -10.01 20.45
CA LEU A 530 9.37 -10.10 19.47
C LEU A 530 8.29 -11.08 19.92
N HIS A 531 8.66 -12.26 20.40
CA HIS A 531 7.75 -13.23 20.99
C HIS A 531 7.00 -12.63 22.18
N ALA A 532 7.73 -11.99 23.11
CA ALA A 532 7.13 -11.34 24.27
C ALA A 532 6.15 -10.23 23.89
N GLU A 533 6.48 -9.40 22.87
CA GLU A 533 5.54 -8.37 22.38
C GLU A 533 4.25 -8.98 21.83
N LEU A 534 4.33 -10.03 21.03
CA LEU A 534 3.14 -10.73 20.53
C LEU A 534 2.31 -11.31 21.70
N ARG A 535 2.96 -11.91 22.69
CA ARG A 535 2.29 -12.54 23.85
C ARG A 535 1.65 -11.55 24.84
N ARG A 536 1.92 -10.26 24.73
CA ARG A 536 1.14 -9.22 25.43
C ARG A 536 -0.30 -9.12 24.93
N TYR A 537 -0.58 -9.58 23.72
CA TYR A 537 -1.88 -9.40 23.04
C TYR A 537 -2.61 -10.71 22.79
N VAL A 538 -1.87 -11.80 22.61
CA VAL A 538 -2.44 -13.12 22.34
C VAL A 538 -1.78 -14.16 23.21
N THR A 539 -2.56 -14.84 24.04
CA THR A 539 -2.09 -15.92 24.91
C THR A 539 -1.77 -17.18 24.10
N PRO A 540 -0.84 -18.05 24.56
CA PRO A 540 -0.62 -19.36 23.95
C PRO A 540 -1.92 -20.19 23.86
N LEU A 541 -2.02 -21.02 22.83
CA LEU A 541 -3.11 -21.96 22.68
C LEU A 541 -2.83 -23.22 23.53
N GLY A 542 -3.61 -23.40 24.60
CA GLY A 542 -3.68 -24.66 25.34
C GLY A 542 -4.72 -25.55 24.71
N ASP A 543 -5.96 -25.51 25.20
CA ASP A 543 -7.08 -26.12 24.53
C ASP A 543 -7.62 -25.27 23.38
N ASP A 544 -8.25 -25.91 22.40
CA ASP A 544 -8.83 -25.22 21.24
C ASP A 544 -9.85 -24.16 21.70
N ARG A 545 -9.78 -22.99 21.07
CA ARG A 545 -10.70 -21.87 21.29
C ARG A 545 -11.04 -21.16 19.98
N TYR A 546 -11.94 -20.21 20.03
CA TYR A 546 -12.28 -19.38 18.88
C TYR A 546 -11.08 -18.49 18.50
N MET A 547 -10.44 -18.77 17.35
CA MET A 547 -9.15 -18.17 16.95
C MET A 547 -9.26 -16.87 16.16
N THR A 548 -10.42 -16.55 15.58
CA THR A 548 -10.56 -15.32 14.77
C THR A 548 -10.15 -14.05 15.52
N PRO A 549 -10.59 -13.83 16.79
CA PRO A 549 -10.18 -12.62 17.51
C PRO A 549 -8.65 -12.52 17.73
N ASP A 550 -8.00 -13.65 17.95
CA ASP A 550 -6.54 -13.69 18.12
C ASP A 550 -5.83 -13.34 16.81
N LEU A 551 -6.26 -13.94 15.71
CA LEU A 551 -5.70 -13.64 14.39
C LEU A 551 -5.90 -12.16 14.00
N GLU A 552 -7.10 -11.61 14.21
CA GLU A 552 -7.40 -10.20 13.96
C GLU A 552 -6.52 -9.25 14.81
N ARG A 553 -6.24 -9.63 16.07
CA ARG A 553 -5.28 -8.87 16.90
C ARG A 553 -3.89 -8.87 16.30
N VAL A 554 -3.39 -10.01 15.82
CA VAL A 554 -2.06 -10.08 15.21
C VAL A 554 -2.02 -9.31 13.88
N ILE A 555 -3.06 -9.39 13.04
CA ILE A 555 -3.18 -8.59 11.82
C ILE A 555 -3.08 -7.08 12.16
N ARG A 556 -3.77 -6.62 13.22
CA ARG A 556 -3.65 -5.23 13.67
C ARG A 556 -2.23 -4.88 14.11
N LEU A 557 -1.54 -5.77 14.85
CA LEU A 557 -0.15 -5.53 15.25
C LEU A 557 0.79 -5.41 14.06
N VAL A 558 0.58 -6.20 13.00
CA VAL A 558 1.30 -6.10 11.73
C VAL A 558 1.04 -4.73 11.09
N ARG A 559 -0.22 -4.32 10.93
CA ARG A 559 -0.62 -3.01 10.38
C ARG A 559 -0.08 -1.82 11.17
N GLU A 560 -0.08 -1.93 12.49
CA GLU A 560 0.45 -0.92 13.42
C GLU A 560 1.99 -0.92 13.50
N ARG A 561 2.66 -1.78 12.74
CA ARG A 561 4.13 -1.88 12.67
C ARG A 561 4.78 -2.26 14.00
N ARG A 562 4.06 -3.01 14.85
CA ARG A 562 4.51 -3.39 16.20
C ARG A 562 5.41 -4.63 16.21
N LEU A 563 5.26 -5.49 15.20
CA LEU A 563 6.02 -6.74 15.06
C LEU A 563 7.22 -6.52 14.12
N THR A 564 8.04 -5.55 14.43
CA THR A 564 9.30 -5.28 13.75
C THR A 564 10.47 -5.51 14.69
N ARG A 565 11.68 -5.58 14.14
CA ARG A 565 12.92 -5.62 14.93
C ARG A 565 12.94 -4.45 15.92
N PRO A 566 13.30 -4.69 17.22
CA PRO A 566 13.56 -3.60 18.14
C PRO A 566 14.64 -2.66 17.59
N ALA A 567 14.40 -1.35 17.68
CA ALA A 567 15.31 -0.33 17.14
C ALA A 567 16.74 -0.41 17.72
N ASP A 568 16.88 -0.98 18.91
CA ASP A 568 18.13 -1.07 19.66
C ASP A 568 18.96 -2.34 19.36
N ALA A 569 18.57 -3.13 18.36
CA ALA A 569 19.24 -4.40 18.00
C ALA A 569 20.18 -4.26 16.78
N VAL A 570 20.69 -3.04 16.49
CA VAL A 570 21.72 -2.77 15.48
C VAL A 570 23.09 -2.60 16.13
#